data_6d22c348a9fe27cac8d8cd13a2544235
#
_entry.id   6d22c348a9fe27cac8d8cd13a2544235
#
_cell.length_a   1.000
_cell.length_b   1.000
_cell.length_c   1.000
_cell.angle_alpha   90.00
_cell.angle_beta   90.00
_cell.angle_gamma   90.00
#
_symmetry.space_group_name_H-M   'P 1'
#
loop_
_entity.id
_entity.type
_entity.pdbx_description
1 polymer ?
#
loop_
_entity_poly.entity_id
_entity_poly.type
_entity_poly.pdbx_seq_one_letter_code
_entity_poly.pdbx_strand_id
1 'polypeptide(L)'
;MEQKKIKRRVTRIKTGTQLGFEEFDSEPGCGPVQVEAPRGGIRFEDPDPREIRIGMQRLDVHLREMGLRDALVLREILSEQDWSAFEAQYSPVGRRRYAPWLMAGVVLFGLMRGISSLRGLERLTRSDLECMWVCGGITPDHSILGRFI
;
A
#
# COMPACT_ATOMS: atom_id res chain seq x y z
N MET A 1 19.15 -46.60 20.83
CA MET A 1 18.64 -45.50 19.97
C MET A 1 19.15 -44.19 20.51
N GLU A 2 20.18 -43.68 19.92
CA GLU A 2 20.96 -42.53 20.44
C GLU A 2 20.50 -41.29 19.69
N GLN A 3 19.82 -40.37 20.40
CA GLN A 3 19.36 -39.09 19.83
C GLN A 3 20.55 -38.14 19.73
N LYS A 4 21.01 -37.86 18.54
CA LYS A 4 22.06 -36.92 18.20
C LYS A 4 21.57 -35.49 18.40
N LYS A 5 21.93 -34.88 19.52
CA LYS A 5 21.69 -33.49 19.86
C LYS A 5 22.44 -32.54 18.91
N ILE A 6 21.76 -31.88 17.99
CA ILE A 6 22.32 -30.85 17.12
C ILE A 6 22.56 -29.59 17.96
N LYS A 7 23.81 -29.34 18.32
CA LYS A 7 24.22 -28.05 18.92
C LYS A 7 24.23 -26.96 17.84
N ARG A 8 23.28 -26.07 17.89
CA ARG A 8 23.33 -24.81 17.11
C ARG A 8 24.44 -23.95 17.66
N ARG A 9 25.51 -23.76 16.89
CA ARG A 9 26.64 -22.87 17.20
C ARG A 9 26.17 -21.44 16.81
N VAL A 10 25.86 -20.63 17.82
CA VAL A 10 25.58 -19.21 17.59
C VAL A 10 26.98 -18.54 17.44
N THR A 11 27.31 -18.16 16.24
CA THR A 11 28.52 -17.39 15.96
C THR A 11 28.25 -15.93 16.31
N ARG A 12 28.88 -15.44 17.38
CA ARG A 12 28.82 -14.04 17.82
C ARG A 12 29.57 -13.19 16.80
N ILE A 13 28.87 -12.40 16.01
CA ILE A 13 29.45 -11.45 15.05
C ILE A 13 30.12 -10.34 15.87
N LYS A 14 31.44 -10.22 15.76
CA LYS A 14 32.19 -9.08 16.33
C LYS A 14 31.90 -7.85 15.52
N THR A 15 31.41 -6.81 16.17
CA THR A 15 31.24 -5.47 15.61
C THR A 15 32.52 -4.97 14.98
N GLY A 16 32.55 -4.75 13.67
CA GLY A 16 33.62 -4.00 13.02
C GLY A 16 34.20 -4.57 11.73
N THR A 17 33.79 -5.77 11.30
CA THR A 17 34.31 -6.31 10.04
C THR A 17 33.10 -6.58 9.12
N GLN A 18 32.93 -5.70 8.16
CA GLN A 18 32.02 -5.93 7.05
C GLN A 18 32.66 -7.04 6.19
N LEU A 19 32.12 -8.26 6.29
CA LEU A 19 32.53 -9.35 5.41
C LEU A 19 32.12 -8.95 3.99
N GLY A 20 33.13 -8.74 3.15
CA GLY A 20 32.90 -8.49 1.73
C GLY A 20 32.22 -9.71 1.10
N PHE A 21 31.37 -9.44 0.14
CA PHE A 21 30.60 -10.45 -0.61
C PHE A 21 31.51 -11.47 -1.34
N GLU A 22 32.80 -11.20 -1.42
CA GLU A 22 33.81 -12.00 -2.13
C GLU A 22 34.25 -13.27 -1.37
N GLU A 23 33.97 -13.37 -0.08
CA GLU A 23 34.35 -14.53 0.73
C GLU A 23 33.38 -15.71 0.65
N PHE A 24 32.25 -15.52 -0.07
CA PHE A 24 31.21 -16.54 -0.26
C PHE A 24 31.37 -17.36 -1.56
N ASP A 25 32.31 -16.98 -2.44
CA ASP A 25 32.46 -17.60 -3.79
C ASP A 25 33.39 -18.82 -3.84
N SER A 26 33.74 -19.42 -2.70
CA SER A 26 34.75 -20.49 -2.66
C SER A 26 34.20 -21.93 -2.53
N GLU A 27 32.90 -22.13 -2.68
CA GLU A 27 32.32 -23.49 -2.78
C GLU A 27 32.21 -23.91 -4.24
N PRO A 28 32.91 -24.98 -4.68
CA PRO A 28 32.83 -25.47 -6.05
C PRO A 28 31.47 -26.17 -6.26
N GLY A 29 30.52 -25.47 -6.86
CA GLY A 29 29.28 -26.09 -7.27
C GLY A 29 28.02 -25.22 -7.22
N CYS A 30 28.06 -24.04 -6.63
CA CYS A 30 26.95 -23.12 -6.67
C CYS A 30 27.27 -21.97 -7.64
N GLY A 31 26.91 -22.15 -8.89
CA GLY A 31 26.89 -21.03 -9.83
C GLY A 31 26.02 -19.90 -9.29
N PRO A 32 26.21 -18.65 -9.73
CA PRO A 32 25.40 -17.53 -9.25
C PRO A 32 23.94 -17.88 -9.47
N VAL A 33 23.20 -18.01 -8.36
CA VAL A 33 21.74 -18.11 -8.40
C VAL A 33 21.27 -16.81 -9.02
N GLN A 34 20.94 -16.84 -10.31
CA GLN A 34 20.24 -15.76 -10.95
C GLN A 34 18.87 -15.71 -10.27
N VAL A 35 18.76 -14.90 -9.26
CA VAL A 35 17.46 -14.47 -8.73
C VAL A 35 16.83 -13.69 -9.85
N GLU A 36 16.04 -14.38 -10.69
CA GLU A 36 15.20 -13.69 -11.66
C GLU A 36 14.38 -12.67 -10.85
N ALA A 37 14.58 -11.39 -11.16
CA ALA A 37 13.74 -10.34 -10.62
C ALA A 37 12.29 -10.74 -10.90
N PRO A 38 11.40 -10.68 -9.90
CA PRO A 38 10.01 -11.08 -10.10
C PRO A 38 9.45 -10.30 -11.29
N ARG A 39 9.04 -11.03 -12.33
CA ARG A 39 8.45 -10.48 -13.58
C ARG A 39 7.04 -9.94 -13.34
N GLY A 40 6.85 -9.21 -12.28
CA GLY A 40 5.60 -8.57 -11.95
C GLY A 40 5.88 -7.17 -11.45
N GLY A 41 5.38 -6.17 -12.17
CA GLY A 41 5.36 -4.79 -11.69
C GLY A 41 4.70 -4.69 -10.30
N ILE A 42 4.91 -3.60 -9.63
CA ILE A 42 4.28 -3.30 -8.34
C ILE A 42 2.77 -3.48 -8.50
N ARG A 43 2.17 -4.32 -7.64
CA ARG A 43 0.72 -4.53 -7.63
C ARG A 43 0.12 -3.68 -6.52
N PHE A 44 -0.65 -2.68 -6.91
CA PHE A 44 -1.42 -1.88 -5.98
C PHE A 44 -2.82 -2.48 -5.75
N GLU A 45 -3.39 -2.22 -4.58
CA GLU A 45 -4.82 -2.37 -4.33
C GLU A 45 -5.51 -1.13 -4.88
N ASP A 46 -6.31 -1.33 -5.91
CA ASP A 46 -7.08 -0.29 -6.60
C ASP A 46 -8.50 -0.81 -6.85
N PRO A 47 -9.33 -0.88 -5.80
CA PRO A 47 -10.68 -1.38 -5.93
C PRO A 47 -11.59 -0.40 -6.68
N ASP A 48 -12.51 -0.94 -7.49
CA ASP A 48 -13.50 -0.12 -8.18
C ASP A 48 -14.63 0.28 -7.22
N PRO A 49 -14.83 1.58 -6.93
CA PRO A 49 -15.89 2.04 -6.05
C PRO A 49 -17.30 1.81 -6.61
N ARG A 50 -17.42 1.49 -7.90
CA ARG A 50 -18.71 1.13 -8.53
C ARG A 50 -19.25 -0.19 -8.01
N GLU A 51 -18.41 -1.01 -7.38
CA GLU A 51 -18.83 -2.23 -6.68
C GLU A 51 -19.49 -1.94 -5.33
N ILE A 52 -19.23 -0.76 -4.75
CA ILE A 52 -19.83 -0.38 -3.46
C ILE A 52 -21.33 -0.12 -3.65
N ARG A 53 -22.14 -0.77 -2.82
CA ARG A 53 -23.58 -0.66 -2.83
C ARG A 53 -24.12 -0.21 -1.48
N ILE A 54 -25.18 0.61 -1.54
CA ILE A 54 -25.97 1.00 -0.39
C ILE A 54 -27.37 0.39 -0.58
N GLY A 55 -27.64 -0.69 0.13
CA GLY A 55 -28.81 -1.51 -0.16
C GLY A 55 -28.74 -2.09 -1.58
N MET A 56 -29.73 -1.78 -2.40
CA MET A 56 -29.81 -2.24 -3.80
C MET A 56 -29.16 -1.27 -4.79
N GLN A 57 -28.79 -0.07 -4.35
CA GLN A 57 -28.29 1.00 -5.21
C GLN A 57 -26.77 1.07 -5.21
N ARG A 58 -26.17 1.45 -6.34
CA ARG A 58 -24.74 1.74 -6.42
C ARG A 58 -24.42 3.06 -5.75
N LEU A 59 -23.22 3.14 -5.15
CA LEU A 59 -22.79 4.32 -4.40
C LEU A 59 -22.76 5.59 -5.27
N ASP A 60 -22.29 5.50 -6.53
CA ASP A 60 -22.24 6.66 -7.43
C ASP A 60 -23.64 7.23 -7.76
N VAL A 61 -24.61 6.36 -7.92
CA VAL A 61 -26.00 6.78 -8.16
C VAL A 61 -26.56 7.47 -6.92
N HIS A 62 -26.35 6.86 -5.76
CA HIS A 62 -26.77 7.43 -4.48
C HIS A 62 -26.18 8.83 -4.25
N LEU A 63 -24.86 9.00 -4.44
CA LEU A 63 -24.20 10.30 -4.26
C LEU A 63 -24.74 11.36 -5.21
N ARG A 64 -25.02 11.01 -6.47
CA ARG A 64 -25.62 11.93 -7.45
C ARG A 64 -27.02 12.37 -7.05
N GLU A 65 -27.85 11.43 -6.59
CA GLU A 65 -29.21 11.73 -6.12
C GLU A 65 -29.22 12.63 -4.89
N MET A 66 -28.25 12.44 -3.98
CA MET A 66 -28.05 13.30 -2.82
C MET A 66 -27.43 14.67 -3.16
N GLY A 67 -27.03 14.90 -4.40
CA GLY A 67 -26.34 16.14 -4.81
C GLY A 67 -24.87 16.23 -4.37
N LEU A 68 -24.28 15.14 -3.88
CA LEU A 68 -22.91 15.08 -3.36
C LEU A 68 -21.91 14.85 -4.52
N ARG A 69 -21.65 15.92 -5.28
CA ARG A 69 -20.84 15.83 -6.50
C ARG A 69 -19.34 16.00 -6.26
N ASP A 70 -18.93 16.60 -5.16
CA ASP A 70 -17.53 16.95 -4.89
C ASP A 70 -16.63 15.70 -4.86
N ALA A 71 -17.11 14.64 -4.24
CA ALA A 71 -16.40 13.36 -4.20
C ALA A 71 -16.25 12.70 -5.58
N LEU A 72 -17.28 12.84 -6.44
CA LEU A 72 -17.25 12.32 -7.80
C LEU A 72 -16.19 13.04 -8.64
N VAL A 73 -16.19 14.37 -8.58
CA VAL A 73 -15.24 15.24 -9.30
C VAL A 73 -13.82 15.03 -8.79
N LEU A 74 -13.64 14.99 -7.47
CA LEU A 74 -12.31 14.77 -6.88
C LEU A 74 -11.70 13.45 -7.37
N ARG A 75 -12.48 12.36 -7.36
CA ARG A 75 -11.99 11.07 -7.84
C ARG A 75 -11.63 11.11 -9.33
N GLU A 76 -12.44 11.76 -10.16
CA GLU A 76 -12.16 11.91 -11.58
C GLU A 76 -10.83 12.65 -11.81
N ILE A 77 -10.65 13.80 -11.16
CA ILE A 77 -9.40 14.57 -11.22
C ILE A 77 -8.19 13.71 -10.82
N LEU A 78 -8.30 12.95 -9.72
CA LEU A 78 -7.19 12.12 -9.24
C LEU A 78 -6.87 10.97 -10.19
N SER A 79 -7.87 10.37 -10.81
CA SER A 79 -7.68 9.26 -11.75
C SER A 79 -7.04 9.68 -13.08
N GLU A 80 -7.13 10.96 -13.45
CA GLU A 80 -6.55 11.52 -14.66
C GLU A 80 -5.09 11.95 -14.50
N GLN A 81 -4.59 12.03 -13.25
CA GLN A 81 -3.20 12.44 -13.00
C GLN A 81 -2.21 11.30 -13.27
N ASP A 82 -1.00 11.66 -13.67
CA ASP A 82 0.13 10.73 -13.76
C ASP A 82 0.74 10.49 -12.37
N TRP A 83 0.60 9.29 -11.86
CA TRP A 83 1.10 8.85 -10.56
C TRP A 83 2.41 8.06 -10.65
N SER A 84 2.97 7.88 -11.84
CA SER A 84 4.16 7.05 -12.11
C SER A 84 5.37 7.42 -11.23
N ALA A 85 5.60 8.72 -10.99
CA ALA A 85 6.68 9.20 -10.14
C ALA A 85 6.51 8.79 -8.66
N PHE A 86 5.28 8.72 -8.17
CA PHE A 86 4.97 8.21 -6.82
C PHE A 86 5.09 6.70 -6.76
N GLU A 87 4.58 6.01 -7.77
CA GLU A 87 4.63 4.55 -7.85
C GLU A 87 6.06 4.03 -7.91
N ALA A 88 6.96 4.73 -8.60
CA ALA A 88 8.37 4.39 -8.68
C ALA A 88 9.10 4.39 -7.32
N GLN A 89 8.56 5.05 -6.31
CA GLN A 89 9.14 5.07 -4.95
C GLN A 89 8.81 3.80 -4.15
N TYR A 90 7.90 2.97 -4.64
CA TYR A 90 7.50 1.75 -3.93
C TYR A 90 8.37 0.56 -4.35
N SER A 91 8.70 -0.28 -3.38
CA SER A 91 9.41 -1.53 -3.65
C SER A 91 8.49 -2.54 -4.37
N PRO A 92 9.00 -3.24 -5.41
CA PRO A 92 8.23 -4.30 -6.09
C PRO A 92 8.04 -5.53 -5.23
N VAL A 93 8.76 -5.62 -4.10
CA VAL A 93 8.73 -6.77 -3.19
C VAL A 93 7.93 -6.42 -1.93
N GLY A 94 7.05 -7.31 -1.52
CA GLY A 94 6.29 -7.18 -0.28
C GLY A 94 4.78 -7.31 -0.46
N ARG A 95 4.04 -6.94 0.61
CA ARG A 95 2.58 -6.95 0.61
C ARG A 95 2.05 -5.91 -0.38
N ARG A 96 0.91 -6.21 -1.01
CA ARG A 96 0.17 -5.23 -1.82
C ARG A 96 -0.05 -3.96 -1.03
N ARG A 97 0.11 -2.83 -1.69
CA ARG A 97 -0.05 -1.50 -1.12
C ARG A 97 -1.23 -0.82 -1.78
N TYR A 98 -1.83 0.11 -1.09
CA TYR A 98 -2.86 0.96 -1.70
C TYR A 98 -2.25 1.83 -2.79
N ALA A 99 -3.00 2.04 -3.88
CA ALA A 99 -2.57 2.93 -4.94
C ALA A 99 -2.34 4.36 -4.40
N PRO A 100 -1.25 5.04 -4.79
CA PRO A 100 -0.92 6.37 -4.27
C PRO A 100 -2.04 7.39 -4.44
N TRP A 101 -2.74 7.34 -5.55
CA TRP A 101 -3.83 8.27 -5.84
C TRP A 101 -5.05 8.08 -4.91
N LEU A 102 -5.32 6.85 -4.46
CA LEU A 102 -6.37 6.58 -3.46
C LEU A 102 -5.99 7.18 -2.10
N MET A 103 -4.72 7.03 -1.71
CA MET A 103 -4.21 7.60 -0.47
C MET A 103 -4.23 9.14 -0.51
N ALA A 104 -3.82 9.73 -1.62
CA ALA A 104 -3.93 11.17 -1.85
C ALA A 104 -5.39 11.64 -1.78
N GLY A 105 -6.31 10.84 -2.33
CA GLY A 105 -7.74 11.10 -2.27
C GLY A 105 -8.27 11.19 -0.85
N VAL A 106 -7.87 10.26 0.04
CA VAL A 106 -8.25 10.30 1.47
C VAL A 106 -7.77 11.59 2.11
N VAL A 107 -6.51 11.98 1.88
CA VAL A 107 -5.90 13.18 2.48
C VAL A 107 -6.59 14.43 1.97
N LEU A 108 -6.75 14.59 0.67
CA LEU A 108 -7.37 15.77 0.06
C LEU A 108 -8.84 15.90 0.47
N PHE A 109 -9.59 14.80 0.44
CA PHE A 109 -10.98 14.82 0.87
C PHE A 109 -11.10 15.16 2.36
N GLY A 110 -10.21 14.62 3.20
CA GLY A 110 -10.14 14.98 4.62
C GLY A 110 -9.89 16.48 4.83
N LEU A 111 -8.95 17.06 4.10
CA LEU A 111 -8.68 18.50 4.15
C LEU A 111 -9.88 19.34 3.71
N MET A 112 -10.59 18.94 2.66
CA MET A 112 -11.83 19.58 2.22
C MET A 112 -12.91 19.57 3.32
N ARG A 113 -12.91 18.54 4.17
CA ARG A 113 -13.81 18.41 5.34
C ARG A 113 -13.25 19.01 6.62
N GLY A 114 -12.09 19.68 6.57
CA GLY A 114 -11.43 20.27 7.74
C GLY A 114 -10.82 19.21 8.69
N ILE A 115 -10.59 17.98 8.23
CA ILE A 115 -10.01 16.89 9.01
C ILE A 115 -8.54 16.73 8.60
N SER A 116 -7.61 17.04 9.54
CA SER A 116 -6.17 16.93 9.32
C SER A 116 -5.50 15.85 10.19
N SER A 117 -6.20 15.32 11.19
CA SER A 117 -5.63 14.29 12.06
C SER A 117 -5.67 12.92 11.41
N LEU A 118 -4.59 12.12 11.54
CA LEU A 118 -4.48 10.78 10.97
C LEU A 118 -5.61 9.84 11.41
N ARG A 119 -5.99 9.89 12.70
CA ARG A 119 -7.12 9.11 13.22
C ARG A 119 -8.47 9.61 12.71
N GLY A 120 -8.57 10.90 12.44
CA GLY A 120 -9.74 11.50 11.79
C GLY A 120 -9.89 10.99 10.37
N LEU A 121 -8.81 10.97 9.59
CA LEU A 121 -8.76 10.42 8.24
C LEU A 121 -9.10 8.91 8.23
N GLU A 122 -8.51 8.12 9.13
CA GLU A 122 -8.86 6.71 9.29
C GLU A 122 -10.35 6.49 9.56
N ARG A 123 -10.95 7.30 10.44
CA ARG A 123 -12.39 7.24 10.73
C ARG A 123 -13.22 7.62 9.51
N LEU A 124 -12.80 8.65 8.78
CA LEU A 124 -13.48 9.16 7.60
C LEU A 124 -13.64 8.07 6.53
N THR A 125 -12.57 7.28 6.26
CA THR A 125 -12.62 6.18 5.28
C THR A 125 -13.62 5.08 5.64
N ARG A 126 -13.99 4.96 6.93
CA ARG A 126 -14.90 3.91 7.42
C ARG A 126 -16.34 4.37 7.58
N SER A 127 -16.59 5.67 7.69
CA SER A 127 -17.90 6.18 8.06
C SER A 127 -18.51 7.16 7.07
N ASP A 128 -17.74 7.69 6.13
CA ASP A 128 -18.20 8.68 5.17
C ASP A 128 -18.31 8.08 3.77
N LEU A 129 -19.51 8.13 3.21
CA LEU A 129 -19.83 7.55 1.90
C LEU A 129 -19.11 8.23 0.75
N GLU A 130 -18.93 9.55 0.83
CA GLU A 130 -18.19 10.31 -0.16
C GLU A 130 -16.69 9.94 -0.11
N CYS A 131 -16.13 9.80 1.10
CA CYS A 131 -14.76 9.33 1.26
C CYS A 131 -14.58 7.91 0.72
N MET A 132 -15.53 7.00 0.99
CA MET A 132 -15.52 5.65 0.45
C MET A 132 -15.53 5.64 -1.08
N TRP A 133 -16.25 6.57 -1.70
CA TRP A 133 -16.20 6.73 -3.15
C TRP A 133 -14.83 7.18 -3.64
N VAL A 134 -14.26 8.21 -3.01
CA VAL A 134 -12.95 8.77 -3.39
C VAL A 134 -11.85 7.73 -3.28
N CYS A 135 -11.82 7.00 -2.17
CA CYS A 135 -10.76 6.02 -1.89
C CYS A 135 -11.06 4.59 -2.37
N GLY A 136 -12.17 4.36 -3.12
CA GLY A 136 -12.52 3.03 -3.59
C GLY A 136 -12.93 2.04 -2.50
N GLY A 137 -13.25 2.53 -1.29
CA GLY A 137 -13.62 1.69 -0.15
C GLY A 137 -12.43 1.10 0.61
N ILE A 138 -11.17 1.51 0.31
CA ILE A 138 -10.04 1.14 1.14
C ILE A 138 -10.15 1.76 2.54
N THR A 139 -9.62 1.06 3.54
CA THR A 139 -9.64 1.52 4.92
C THR A 139 -8.23 1.52 5.52
N PRO A 140 -7.35 2.43 5.06
CA PRO A 140 -6.01 2.54 5.61
C PRO A 140 -6.06 2.95 7.08
N ASP A 141 -5.21 2.33 7.90
CA ASP A 141 -5.03 2.76 9.29
C ASP A 141 -4.19 4.05 9.36
N HIS A 142 -4.23 4.71 10.52
CA HIS A 142 -3.50 5.95 10.75
C HIS A 142 -1.98 5.82 10.58
N SER A 143 -1.41 4.62 10.80
CA SER A 143 0.03 4.38 10.62
C SER A 143 0.40 4.32 9.13
N ILE A 144 -0.47 3.75 8.30
CA ILE A 144 -0.30 3.72 6.85
C ILE A 144 -0.43 5.13 6.29
N LEU A 145 -1.45 5.88 6.73
CA LEU A 145 -1.64 7.28 6.36
C LEU A 145 -0.44 8.15 6.75
N GLY A 146 0.07 7.99 7.98
CA GLY A 146 1.22 8.75 8.44
C GLY A 146 2.54 8.44 7.73
N ARG A 147 2.65 7.28 7.08
CA ARG A 147 3.81 6.95 6.23
C ARG A 147 3.67 7.45 4.80
N PHE A 148 2.46 7.75 4.38
CA PHE A 148 2.17 8.27 3.06
C PHE A 148 2.38 9.79 2.99
N ILE A 149 2.01 10.53 4.06
CA ILE A 149 2.15 11.97 4.20
C ILE A 149 3.60 12.32 4.56
#